data_ab3ababdc4eb511b450559e92b413ba2
#
_entry.id   ab3ababdc4eb511b450559e92b413ba2
#
_cell.length_a   1.000
_cell.length_b   1.000
_cell.length_c   1.000
_cell.angle_alpha   90.00
_cell.angle_beta   90.00
_cell.angle_gamma   90.00
#
_symmetry.space_group_name_H-M   'P 1'
#
loop_
_entity.id
_entity.type
_entity.pdbx_description
1 polymer ?
#
loop_
_entity_poly.entity_id
_entity_poly.type
_entity_poly.pdbx_seq_one_letter_code
_entity_poly.pdbx_strand_id
1 'polypeptide(L)'
;MSSTIDFSLPHKVKDMSLAEWGRKEIRLAEAEMPGLMAIRTEYGPSQPLKGARVAGCLHMTIQTAVLIETLAALGAEVKWSSCNIFSTQDHAAAAI
;
A
#
# COMPACT_ATOMS: atom_id res chain seq x y z
N MET A 1 -6.74 -20.43 -10.19
CA MET A 1 -5.59 -19.99 -10.95
C MET A 1 -4.39 -19.84 -10.05
N SER A 2 -3.28 -20.36 -10.46
CA SER A 2 -2.06 -20.20 -9.68
C SER A 2 -1.50 -18.80 -9.86
N SER A 3 -0.99 -18.24 -8.80
CA SER A 3 -0.21 -17.03 -8.90
C SER A 3 1.21 -17.36 -9.33
N THR A 4 1.73 -16.59 -10.25
CA THR A 4 3.10 -16.73 -10.71
C THR A 4 3.88 -15.51 -10.26
N ILE A 5 5.00 -15.77 -9.60
CA ILE A 5 5.88 -14.69 -9.18
C ILE A 5 6.79 -14.35 -10.35
N ASP A 6 6.70 -13.12 -10.81
CA ASP A 6 7.56 -12.60 -11.86
C ASP A 6 8.74 -11.86 -11.21
N PHE A 7 9.91 -12.50 -11.22
CA PHE A 7 11.10 -11.95 -10.59
C PHE A 7 11.71 -10.76 -11.34
N SER A 8 11.22 -10.46 -12.55
CA SER A 8 11.65 -9.26 -13.28
C SER A 8 10.99 -7.99 -12.77
N LEU A 9 9.90 -8.12 -12.03
CA LEU A 9 9.17 -6.97 -11.48
C LEU A 9 9.82 -6.47 -10.18
N PRO A 10 9.67 -5.18 -9.86
CA PRO A 10 10.20 -4.61 -8.62
C PRO A 10 9.43 -5.03 -7.36
N HIS A 11 8.43 -5.88 -7.49
CA HIS A 11 7.61 -6.38 -6.40
C HIS A 11 7.30 -7.85 -6.59
N LYS A 12 6.93 -8.51 -5.51
CA LYS A 12 6.50 -9.91 -5.51
C LYS A 12 5.16 -9.98 -4.81
N VAL A 13 4.12 -10.37 -5.54
CA VAL A 13 2.75 -10.46 -5.05
C VAL A 13 2.18 -11.82 -5.41
N LYS A 14 1.49 -12.44 -4.47
CA LYS A 14 0.94 -13.78 -4.65
C LYS A 14 -0.03 -13.86 -5.82
N ASP A 15 -0.91 -12.88 -5.99
CA ASP A 15 -1.90 -12.88 -7.06
C ASP A 15 -2.25 -11.45 -7.50
N MET A 16 -1.66 -11.01 -8.59
CA MET A 16 -1.90 -9.67 -9.14
C MET A 16 -3.30 -9.50 -9.72
N SER A 17 -4.03 -10.60 -9.98
CA SER A 17 -5.40 -10.50 -10.50
C SER A 17 -6.37 -9.87 -9.50
N LEU A 18 -5.98 -9.78 -8.23
CA LEU A 18 -6.80 -9.20 -7.17
C LEU A 18 -6.64 -7.67 -7.05
N ALA A 19 -5.81 -7.05 -7.90
CA ALA A 19 -5.47 -5.63 -7.76
C ALA A 19 -6.70 -4.72 -7.86
N GLU A 20 -7.61 -4.99 -8.79
CA GLU A 20 -8.81 -4.17 -8.98
C GLU A 20 -9.73 -4.23 -7.75
N TRP A 21 -9.93 -5.41 -7.22
CA TRP A 21 -10.73 -5.59 -6.00
C TRP A 21 -10.06 -4.89 -4.81
N GLY A 22 -8.74 -5.07 -4.66
CA GLY A 22 -7.98 -4.42 -3.62
C GLY A 22 -8.09 -2.90 -3.68
N ARG A 23 -8.05 -2.33 -4.88
CA ARG A 23 -8.19 -0.89 -5.07
C ARG A 23 -9.55 -0.39 -4.60
N LYS A 24 -10.61 -1.13 -4.87
CA LYS A 24 -11.96 -0.76 -4.40
C LYS A 24 -12.03 -0.78 -2.86
N GLU A 25 -11.45 -1.79 -2.23
CA GLU A 25 -11.41 -1.90 -0.78
C GLU A 25 -10.58 -0.78 -0.15
N ILE A 26 -9.47 -0.40 -0.78
CA ILE A 26 -8.65 0.72 -0.32
C ILE A 26 -9.45 2.01 -0.33
N ARG A 27 -10.22 2.27 -1.37
CA ARG A 27 -11.06 3.47 -1.43
C ARG A 27 -12.10 3.52 -0.33
N LEU A 28 -12.69 2.36 0.02
CA LEU A 28 -13.63 2.28 1.14
C LEU A 28 -12.92 2.55 2.47
N ALA A 29 -11.73 1.98 2.66
CA ALA A 29 -10.96 2.20 3.87
C ALA A 29 -10.52 3.66 4.02
N GLU A 30 -10.18 4.32 2.92
CA GLU A 30 -9.84 5.75 2.95
C GLU A 30 -10.97 6.59 3.54
N ALA A 31 -12.22 6.27 3.19
CA ALA A 31 -13.37 6.98 3.74
C ALA A 31 -13.52 6.78 5.25
N GLU A 32 -12.97 5.70 5.78
CA GLU A 32 -13.00 5.36 7.21
C GLU A 32 -11.77 5.84 7.98
N MET A 33 -10.83 6.49 7.30
CA MET A 33 -9.56 6.95 7.89
C MET A 33 -9.38 8.45 7.67
N PRO A 34 -10.28 9.29 8.21
CA PRO A 34 -10.28 10.72 7.91
C PRO A 34 -9.01 11.45 8.39
N GLY A 35 -8.37 10.99 9.46
CA GLY A 35 -7.13 11.59 9.94
C GLY A 35 -6.01 11.47 8.94
N LEU A 36 -5.82 10.26 8.39
CA LEU A 36 -4.80 10.01 7.38
C LEU A 36 -5.10 10.75 6.08
N MET A 37 -6.36 10.80 5.67
CA MET A 37 -6.76 11.53 4.47
C MET A 37 -6.56 13.03 4.62
N ALA A 38 -6.81 13.57 5.81
CA ALA A 38 -6.56 14.99 6.10
C ALA A 38 -5.07 15.32 5.97
N ILE A 39 -4.20 14.46 6.47
CA ILE A 39 -2.75 14.63 6.34
C ILE A 39 -2.34 14.58 4.87
N ARG A 40 -2.87 13.64 4.12
CA ARG A 40 -2.58 13.51 2.69
C ARG A 40 -2.98 14.77 1.92
N THR A 41 -4.16 15.30 2.21
CA THR A 41 -4.68 16.51 1.55
C THR A 41 -3.86 17.75 1.93
N GLU A 42 -3.55 17.90 3.21
CA GLU A 42 -2.87 19.10 3.72
C GLU A 42 -1.40 19.13 3.29
N TYR A 43 -0.69 18.02 3.40
CA TYR A 43 0.75 17.96 3.18
C TYR A 43 1.15 17.40 1.81
N GLY A 44 0.24 16.76 1.10
CA GLY A 44 0.54 16.18 -0.22
C GLY A 44 1.20 17.16 -1.18
N PRO A 45 0.64 18.37 -1.37
CA PRO A 45 1.22 19.34 -2.32
C PRO A 45 2.64 19.78 -1.96
N SER A 46 2.99 19.86 -0.67
CA SER A 46 4.33 20.30 -0.23
C SER A 46 5.36 19.19 -0.26
N GLN A 47 4.93 17.92 -0.38
CA GLN A 47 5.82 16.75 -0.45
C GLN A 47 6.84 16.70 0.68
N PRO A 48 6.42 16.70 1.97
CA PRO A 48 7.35 16.82 3.08
C PRO A 48 8.30 15.62 3.22
N LEU A 49 7.95 14.47 2.63
CA LEU A 49 8.79 13.28 2.66
C LEU A 49 9.60 13.08 1.38
N LYS A 50 9.66 14.07 0.51
CA LYS A 50 10.44 13.97 -0.72
C LYS A 50 11.91 13.69 -0.38
N GLY A 51 12.45 12.65 -1.00
CA GLY A 51 13.82 12.21 -0.74
C GLY A 51 13.94 11.19 0.39
N ALA A 52 12.89 10.97 1.16
CA ALA A 52 12.90 9.96 2.21
C ALA A 52 12.72 8.57 1.62
N ARG A 53 13.51 7.62 2.11
CA ARG A 53 13.36 6.21 1.78
C ARG A 53 12.82 5.50 3.00
N VAL A 54 11.63 4.94 2.88
CA VAL A 54 10.95 4.28 3.98
C VAL A 54 10.88 2.78 3.71
N ALA A 55 11.43 2.00 4.64
CA ALA A 55 11.28 0.55 4.62
C ALA A 55 10.34 0.18 5.76
N GLY A 56 9.29 -0.56 5.45
CA GLY A 56 8.31 -0.96 6.44
C GLY A 56 8.12 -2.45 6.48
N CYS A 57 7.76 -2.96 7.65
CA CYS A 57 7.38 -4.34 7.84
C CYS A 57 6.19 -4.37 8.79
N LEU A 58 5.02 -4.67 8.24
CA LEU A 58 3.78 -4.70 8.99
C LEU A 58 2.79 -5.57 8.24
N HIS A 59 1.74 -6.02 8.92
CA HIS A 59 0.69 -6.82 8.30
C HIS A 59 0.13 -6.13 7.06
N MET A 60 0.09 -6.84 5.94
CA MET A 60 -0.40 -6.30 4.67
C MET A 60 -1.92 -6.41 4.64
N THR A 61 -2.58 -5.45 5.27
CA THR A 61 -4.02 -5.30 5.28
C THR A 61 -4.43 -4.11 4.43
N ILE A 62 -5.74 -3.96 4.23
CA ILE A 62 -6.26 -2.81 3.48
C ILE A 62 -5.87 -1.50 4.17
N GLN A 63 -5.93 -1.44 5.49
CA GLN A 63 -5.55 -0.24 6.24
C GLN A 63 -4.07 0.08 6.09
N THR A 64 -3.21 -0.94 6.10
CA THR A 64 -1.77 -0.76 5.84
C THR A 64 -1.54 -0.24 4.42
N ALA A 65 -2.32 -0.70 3.45
CA ALA A 65 -2.25 -0.19 2.09
C ALA A 65 -2.55 1.31 2.03
N VAL A 66 -3.54 1.78 2.78
CA VAL A 66 -3.85 3.22 2.86
C VAL A 66 -2.67 3.99 3.45
N LEU A 67 -2.02 3.45 4.49
CA LEU A 67 -0.83 4.07 5.08
C LEU A 67 0.30 4.17 4.06
N ILE A 68 0.61 3.09 3.35
CA ILE A 68 1.68 3.06 2.34
C ILE A 68 1.42 4.11 1.26
N GLU A 69 0.19 4.16 0.77
CA GLU A 69 -0.17 5.14 -0.28
C GLU A 69 -0.13 6.57 0.24
N THR A 70 -0.42 6.78 1.51
CA THR A 70 -0.29 8.11 2.13
C THR A 70 1.16 8.53 2.19
N LEU A 71 2.06 7.63 2.61
CA LEU A 71 3.50 7.93 2.62
C LEU A 71 4.00 8.27 1.22
N ALA A 72 3.57 7.52 0.23
CA ALA A 72 3.94 7.78 -1.16
C ALA A 72 3.39 9.12 -1.67
N ALA A 73 2.15 9.44 -1.30
CA ALA A 73 1.54 10.73 -1.65
C ALA A 73 2.28 11.92 -1.04
N LEU A 74 2.92 11.71 0.11
CA LEU A 74 3.74 12.73 0.77
C LEU A 74 5.16 12.81 0.19
N GLY A 75 5.49 12.00 -0.78
CA GLY A 75 6.76 12.05 -1.49
C GLY A 75 7.76 10.97 -1.17
N ALA A 76 7.47 10.08 -0.22
CA ALA A 76 8.40 9.04 0.18
C ALA A 76 8.56 7.94 -0.87
N GLU A 77 9.75 7.39 -0.97
CA GLU A 77 9.99 6.14 -1.67
C GLU A 77 9.81 5.01 -0.66
N VAL A 78 8.79 4.18 -0.88
CA VAL A 78 8.37 3.18 0.11
C VAL A 78 8.65 1.78 -0.40
N LYS A 79 9.28 0.97 0.45
CA LYS A 79 9.43 -0.47 0.26
C LYS A 79 8.79 -1.15 1.46
N TRP A 80 8.00 -2.17 1.20
CA TRP A 80 7.21 -2.80 2.25
C TRP A 80 7.24 -4.31 2.15
N SER A 81 7.23 -4.97 3.32
CA SER A 81 7.14 -6.41 3.43
C SER A 81 6.12 -6.77 4.51
N SER A 82 5.29 -7.76 4.24
CA SER A 82 4.40 -8.29 5.27
C SER A 82 5.19 -9.10 6.28
N CYS A 83 4.80 -9.04 7.55
CA CYS A 83 5.46 -9.77 8.63
C CYS A 83 4.83 -11.13 8.90
N ASN A 84 3.66 -11.45 8.32
CA ASN A 84 2.96 -12.70 8.55
C ASN A 84 2.06 -13.06 7.36
N ILE A 85 2.26 -14.25 6.80
CA ILE A 85 1.46 -14.71 5.65
C ILE A 85 -0.01 -14.90 6.00
N PHE A 86 -0.32 -15.21 7.26
CA PHE A 86 -1.70 -15.46 7.70
C PHE A 86 -2.50 -14.18 7.90
N SER A 87 -1.82 -13.03 8.07
CA SER A 87 -2.47 -11.74 8.22
C SER A 87 -2.50 -10.94 6.92
N THR A 88 -1.82 -11.40 5.88
CA THR A 88 -1.77 -10.70 4.60
C THR A 88 -3.11 -10.81 3.87
N GLN A 89 -3.63 -9.67 3.46
CA GLN A 89 -4.78 -9.61 2.56
C GLN A 89 -4.25 -9.49 1.14
N ASP A 90 -4.38 -10.57 0.36
CA ASP A 90 -3.77 -10.66 -0.97
C ASP A 90 -4.28 -9.57 -1.91
N HIS A 91 -5.55 -9.18 -1.81
CA HIS A 91 -6.09 -8.10 -2.64
C HIS A 91 -5.48 -6.73 -2.29
N ALA A 92 -5.13 -6.51 -1.01
CA ALA A 92 -4.43 -5.29 -0.63
C ALA A 92 -3.02 -5.27 -1.21
N ALA A 93 -2.30 -6.37 -1.10
CA ALA A 93 -0.96 -6.50 -1.66
C ALA A 93 -0.96 -6.30 -3.18
N ALA A 94 -1.95 -6.87 -3.87
CA ALA A 94 -2.05 -6.75 -5.33
C ALA A 94 -2.35 -5.32 -5.78
N ALA A 95 -3.13 -4.56 -5.00
CA ALA A 95 -3.53 -3.21 -5.37
C ALA A 95 -2.39 -2.20 -5.25
N ILE A 96 -1.50 -2.40 -4.30
CA ILE A 96 -0.36 -1.50 -4.15
C ILE A 96 0.82 -2.01 -4.97
#